data_3378433866b9e86466981a6b00defb85
#
_entry.id   3378433866b9e86466981a6b00defb85
#
_cell.length_a   1.000
_cell.length_b   1.000
_cell.length_c   1.000
_cell.angle_alpha   90.00
_cell.angle_beta   90.00
_cell.angle_gamma   90.00
#
_symmetry.space_group_name_H-M   'P 1'
#
loop_
_entity.id
_entity.type
_entity.pdbx_description
1 polymer ?
#
loop_
_entity_poly.entity_id
_entity_poly.type
_entity_poly.pdbx_seq_one_letter_code
_entity_poly.pdbx_strand_id
1 'polypeptide(L)'
;MDRDDVRARLKEFVCKTLLNNAAYALADDEPLITGGMIDSFSLAQIGVFAEDAFGVYIPDNDLTVANMDTLDQMVNRIMAG
;
A
#
# COMPACT_ATOMS: atom_id res chain seq x y z
N MET A 1 -5.52 2.30 -16.04
CA MET A 1 -5.70 2.42 -14.57
C MET A 1 -5.22 3.79 -14.14
N ASP A 2 -6.07 4.55 -13.47
CA ASP A 2 -5.77 5.92 -13.05
C ASP A 2 -4.96 5.90 -11.75
N ARG A 3 -3.80 6.57 -11.74
CA ARG A 3 -2.94 6.65 -10.57
C ARG A 3 -3.65 7.27 -9.36
N ASP A 4 -4.44 8.33 -9.57
CA ASP A 4 -5.14 8.98 -8.48
C ASP A 4 -6.20 8.08 -7.86
N ASP A 5 -6.88 7.27 -8.67
CA ASP A 5 -7.85 6.30 -8.18
C ASP A 5 -7.17 5.19 -7.37
N VAL A 6 -6.07 4.66 -7.90
CA VAL A 6 -5.28 3.64 -7.18
C VAL A 6 -4.79 4.19 -5.84
N ARG A 7 -4.25 5.42 -5.85
CA ARG A 7 -3.77 6.08 -4.65
C ARG A 7 -4.88 6.25 -3.61
N ALA A 8 -6.03 6.75 -4.04
CA ALA A 8 -7.16 6.99 -3.14
C ALA A 8 -7.65 5.70 -2.49
N ARG A 9 -7.82 4.66 -3.27
CA ARG A 9 -8.29 3.35 -2.78
C ARG A 9 -7.27 2.69 -1.87
N LEU A 10 -6.01 2.75 -2.23
CA LEU A 10 -4.94 2.17 -1.43
C LEU A 10 -4.79 2.91 -0.11
N LYS A 11 -4.82 4.24 -0.15
CA LYS A 11 -4.78 5.07 1.06
C LYS A 11 -5.92 4.73 2.01
N GLU A 12 -7.13 4.59 1.48
CA GLU A 12 -8.30 4.21 2.29
C GLU A 12 -8.07 2.85 2.94
N PHE A 13 -7.59 1.87 2.19
CA PHE A 13 -7.31 0.54 2.72
C PHE A 13 -6.26 0.60 3.84
N VAL A 14 -5.15 1.28 3.60
CA VAL A 14 -4.07 1.39 4.59
C VAL A 14 -4.58 2.07 5.87
N CYS A 15 -5.23 3.21 5.74
CA CYS A 15 -5.69 3.97 6.90
C CYS A 15 -6.79 3.24 7.66
N LYS A 16 -7.79 2.73 6.94
CA LYS A 16 -8.97 2.13 7.55
C LYS A 16 -8.69 0.72 8.09
N THR A 17 -7.98 -0.09 7.33
CA THR A 17 -7.77 -1.51 7.66
C THR A 17 -6.48 -1.75 8.42
N LEU A 18 -5.36 -1.22 7.94
CA LEU A 18 -4.06 -1.48 8.55
C LEU A 18 -3.78 -0.59 9.75
N LEU A 19 -4.08 0.69 9.65
CA LEU A 19 -3.87 1.63 10.74
C LEU A 19 -5.07 1.73 11.68
N ASN A 20 -6.21 1.20 11.26
CA ASN A 20 -7.47 1.26 12.00
C ASN A 20 -7.84 2.71 12.36
N ASN A 21 -7.58 3.64 11.45
CA ASN A 21 -7.87 5.06 11.63
C ASN A 21 -8.16 5.70 10.27
N ALA A 22 -9.42 5.67 9.86
CA ALA A 22 -9.84 6.18 8.55
C ALA A 22 -9.60 7.68 8.39
N ALA A 23 -9.48 8.42 9.50
CA ALA A 23 -9.27 9.86 9.48
C ALA A 23 -7.78 10.25 9.46
N TYR A 24 -6.88 9.27 9.47
CA TYR A 24 -5.44 9.57 9.48
C TYR A 24 -5.02 10.25 8.18
N ALA A 25 -4.29 11.36 8.31
CA ALA A 25 -3.79 12.12 7.16
C ALA A 25 -2.44 11.56 6.69
N LEU A 26 -2.50 10.44 5.97
CA LEU A 26 -1.30 9.76 5.49
C LEU A 26 -0.66 10.53 4.34
N ALA A 27 0.61 10.90 4.49
CA ALA A 27 1.37 11.52 3.43
C ALA A 27 1.93 10.46 2.47
N ASP A 28 2.12 10.84 1.21
CA ASP A 28 2.58 9.91 0.17
C ASP A 28 3.97 9.34 0.43
N ASP A 29 4.83 10.09 1.11
CA ASP A 29 6.21 9.73 1.40
C ASP A 29 6.45 9.34 2.87
N GLU A 30 5.39 9.17 3.64
CA GLU A 30 5.51 8.80 5.03
C GLU A 30 5.96 7.35 5.16
N PRO A 31 7.05 7.06 5.90
CA PRO A 31 7.52 5.68 6.06
C PRO A 31 6.59 4.89 6.96
N LEU A 32 5.92 3.90 6.38
CA LEU A 32 4.92 3.11 7.10
C LEU A 32 5.56 1.96 7.87
N ILE A 33 6.48 1.24 7.25
CA ILE A 33 7.12 0.07 7.86
C ILE A 33 8.33 0.51 8.69
N THR A 34 9.24 1.27 8.09
CA THR A 34 10.42 1.76 8.82
C THR A 34 10.04 2.78 9.88
N GLY A 35 8.92 3.47 9.71
CA GLY A 35 8.37 4.37 10.72
C GLY A 35 7.61 3.68 11.85
N GLY A 36 7.43 2.36 11.76
CA GLY A 36 6.78 1.57 12.82
C GLY A 36 5.26 1.65 12.84
N MET A 37 4.62 2.17 11.80
CA MET A 37 3.16 2.27 11.75
C MET A 37 2.49 0.95 11.38
N ILE A 38 3.11 0.19 10.47
CA ILE A 38 2.67 -1.16 10.11
C ILE A 38 3.89 -2.08 10.13
N ASP A 39 3.66 -3.39 10.21
CA ASP A 39 4.74 -4.36 10.15
C ASP A 39 4.83 -5.01 8.76
N SER A 40 5.84 -5.85 8.57
CA SER A 40 6.05 -6.52 7.29
C SER A 40 4.96 -7.54 6.95
N PHE A 41 4.21 -8.01 7.95
CA PHE A 41 3.08 -8.92 7.69
C PHE A 41 1.95 -8.20 6.95
N SER A 42 1.82 -6.89 7.14
CA SER A 42 0.83 -6.10 6.42
C SER A 42 1.05 -6.08 4.91
N LEU A 43 2.27 -6.36 4.46
CA LEU A 43 2.59 -6.41 3.03
C LEU A 43 1.79 -7.49 2.30
N ALA A 44 1.59 -8.65 2.93
CA ALA A 44 0.76 -9.70 2.34
C ALA A 44 -0.68 -9.24 2.15
N GLN A 45 -1.22 -8.48 3.10
CA GLN A 45 -2.57 -7.92 3.00
C GLN A 45 -2.66 -6.89 1.87
N ILE A 46 -1.64 -6.08 1.71
CA ILE A 46 -1.58 -5.12 0.60
C ILE A 46 -1.55 -5.84 -0.74
N GLY A 47 -0.79 -6.93 -0.84
CA GLY A 47 -0.74 -7.75 -2.05
C GLY A 47 -2.10 -8.33 -2.42
N VAL A 48 -2.83 -8.87 -1.43
CA VAL A 48 -4.19 -9.38 -1.65
C VAL A 48 -5.12 -8.26 -2.08
N PHE A 49 -5.04 -7.11 -1.44
CA PHE A 49 -5.88 -5.96 -1.79
C PHE A 49 -5.61 -5.51 -3.24
N ALA A 50 -4.35 -5.43 -3.64
CA ALA A 50 -3.99 -5.01 -5.00
C ALA A 50 -4.56 -5.96 -6.05
N GLU A 51 -4.50 -7.25 -5.79
CA GLU A 51 -5.06 -8.25 -6.71
C GLU A 51 -6.58 -8.16 -6.78
N ASP A 52 -7.24 -8.05 -5.63
CA ASP A 52 -8.71 -7.99 -5.58
C ASP A 52 -9.25 -6.68 -6.15
N ALA A 53 -8.64 -5.55 -5.83
CA ALA A 53 -9.18 -4.24 -6.20
C ALA A 53 -8.76 -3.81 -7.61
N PHE A 54 -7.55 -4.17 -8.03
CA PHE A 54 -6.97 -3.67 -9.27
C PHE A 54 -6.60 -4.77 -10.26
N GLY A 55 -6.73 -6.03 -9.88
CA GLY A 55 -6.33 -7.14 -10.73
C GLY A 55 -4.81 -7.25 -10.93
N VAL A 56 -4.02 -6.67 -10.04
CA VAL A 56 -2.56 -6.66 -10.13
C VAL A 56 -1.99 -7.64 -9.12
N TYR A 57 -1.30 -8.67 -9.62
CA TYR A 57 -0.61 -9.61 -8.76
C TYR A 57 0.79 -9.09 -8.43
N ILE A 58 1.12 -8.96 -7.16
CA ILE A 58 2.44 -8.57 -6.69
C ILE A 58 3.11 -9.81 -6.10
N PRO A 59 4.19 -10.32 -6.73
CA PRO A 59 4.90 -11.48 -6.20
C PRO A 59 5.52 -11.19 -4.83
N ASP A 60 5.68 -12.22 -4.02
CA ASP A 60 6.26 -12.10 -2.68
C ASP A 60 7.64 -11.41 -2.69
N ASN A 61 8.41 -11.64 -3.75
CA ASN A 61 9.73 -11.02 -3.89
C ASN A 61 9.67 -9.50 -3.99
N ASP A 62 8.54 -8.95 -4.41
CA ASP A 62 8.34 -7.50 -4.52
C ASP A 62 7.63 -6.92 -3.29
N LEU A 63 7.06 -7.75 -2.44
CA LEU A 63 6.40 -7.33 -1.20
C LEU A 63 7.47 -7.13 -0.12
N THR A 64 8.30 -6.12 -0.31
CA THR A 64 9.45 -5.83 0.55
C THR A 64 9.39 -4.40 1.08
N VAL A 65 10.11 -4.14 2.16
CA VAL A 65 10.22 -2.79 2.73
C VAL A 65 10.78 -1.83 1.68
N ALA A 66 11.78 -2.26 0.92
CA ALA A 66 12.40 -1.41 -0.10
C ALA A 66 11.41 -0.93 -1.17
N ASN A 67 10.41 -1.75 -1.49
CA ASN A 67 9.44 -1.44 -2.55
C ASN A 67 8.12 -0.90 -2.03
N MET A 68 7.80 -1.08 -0.75
CA MET A 68 6.45 -0.91 -0.23
C MET A 68 6.41 -0.12 1.09
N ASP A 69 7.43 0.69 1.39
CA ASP A 69 7.49 1.41 2.66
C ASP A 69 6.60 2.65 2.69
N THR A 70 6.32 3.25 1.54
CA THR A 70 5.49 4.46 1.45
C THR A 70 4.30 4.22 0.53
N LEU A 71 3.26 5.05 0.70
CA LEU A 71 2.09 5.00 -0.19
C LEU A 71 2.51 5.19 -1.65
N ASP A 72 3.41 6.13 -1.90
CA ASP A 72 3.89 6.42 -3.25
C ASP A 72 4.59 5.22 -3.88
N GLN A 73 5.43 4.52 -3.11
CA GLN A 73 6.08 3.30 -3.59
C GLN A 73 5.07 2.20 -3.91
N MET A 74 4.06 2.03 -3.05
CA MET A 74 3.00 1.04 -3.27
C MET A 74 2.23 1.34 -4.55
N VAL A 75 1.86 2.59 -4.75
CA VAL A 75 1.13 3.03 -5.96
C VAL A 75 1.99 2.79 -7.20
N ASN A 76 3.27 3.14 -7.14
CA ASN A 76 4.19 2.91 -8.27
C ASN A 76 4.25 1.43 -8.65
N ARG A 77 4.33 0.54 -7.65
CA ARG A 77 4.38 -0.90 -7.91
C ARG A 77 3.09 -1.41 -8.54
N ILE A 78 1.95 -0.97 -8.05
CA ILE A 78 0.65 -1.37 -8.59
C ILE A 78 0.49 -0.86 -10.02
N MET A 79 0.91 0.37 -10.28
CA MET A 79 0.81 0.97 -11.63
C MET A 79 1.75 0.30 -12.63
N ALA A 80 2.82 -0.32 -12.18
CA ALA A 80 3.71 -1.08 -13.06
C ALA A 80 3.08 -2.38 -13.57
N GLY A 81 2.08 -2.88 -12.92
CA GLY A 81 1.28 -4.01 -13.38
C GLY A 81 1.77 -5.38 -12.96
#